data_88cdd848337d0e345409f8b70ba56451
#
_entry.id   88cdd848337d0e345409f8b70ba56451
#
_cell.length_a   1.000
_cell.length_b   1.000
_cell.length_c   1.000
_cell.angle_alpha   90.00
_cell.angle_beta   90.00
_cell.angle_gamma   90.00
#
_symmetry.space_group_name_H-M   'P 1'
#
loop_
_entity.id
_entity.type
_entity.pdbx_description
1 polymer ?
#
loop_
_entity_poly.entity_id
_entity_poly.type
_entity_poly.pdbx_seq_one_letter_code
_entity_poly.pdbx_strand_id
1 'polypeptide(L)'
;PLINSSVVDEQIKYHQNINIGMAVALENDSLIVPVIHRAEERNFLGLLRNASELAVRARSGKLSPEDIQGSTFTLTNPGVFGSSFGMAIINQPNVAILSTGAISKKPIVKETDFGDAIFIRSTMNLTLGYDHRIINGAYGSRFLVSVKKYLENFNSENKI
;
A
#
# COMPACT_ATOMS: atom_id res chain seq x y z
N PRO A 1 1.14 -13.40 7.37
CA PRO A 1 -0.26 -13.91 7.32
C PRO A 1 -1.22 -12.98 8.06
N LEU A 2 -0.88 -12.51 9.28
CA LEU A 2 -1.78 -11.73 10.14
C LEU A 2 -2.26 -10.41 9.49
N ILE A 3 -1.42 -9.75 8.69
CA ILE A 3 -1.78 -8.51 8.01
C ILE A 3 -2.77 -8.72 6.85
N ASN A 4 -2.90 -9.97 6.37
CA ASN A 4 -3.87 -10.39 5.36
C ASN A 4 -5.02 -11.17 6.03
N SER A 5 -5.66 -10.53 7.01
CA SER A 5 -6.77 -11.12 7.76
C SER A 5 -7.90 -10.11 7.98
N SER A 6 -9.00 -10.57 8.52
CA SER A 6 -10.14 -9.76 8.95
C SER A 6 -10.57 -10.19 10.36
N VAL A 7 -11.25 -9.31 11.07
CA VAL A 7 -11.97 -9.64 12.30
C VAL A 7 -13.44 -9.77 11.97
N VAL A 8 -14.00 -10.95 12.19
CA VAL A 8 -15.41 -11.27 11.97
C VAL A 8 -15.92 -12.01 13.21
N ASP A 9 -16.98 -11.53 13.83
CA ASP A 9 -17.60 -12.14 15.01
C ASP A 9 -16.58 -12.52 16.11
N GLU A 10 -15.68 -11.58 16.44
CA GLU A 10 -14.60 -11.76 17.43
C GLU A 10 -13.54 -12.83 17.07
N GLN A 11 -13.57 -13.33 15.85
CA GLN A 11 -12.61 -14.31 15.34
C GLN A 11 -11.69 -13.69 14.28
N ILE A 12 -10.47 -14.17 14.20
CA ILE A 12 -9.51 -13.79 13.16
C ILE A 12 -9.68 -14.73 11.97
N LYS A 13 -10.15 -14.18 10.84
CA LYS A 13 -10.24 -14.87 9.57
C LYS A 13 -9.00 -14.58 8.73
N TYR A 14 -8.16 -15.57 8.50
CA TYR A 14 -7.02 -15.48 7.58
C TYR A 14 -7.48 -15.67 6.14
N HIS A 15 -7.03 -14.78 5.25
CA HIS A 15 -7.30 -14.89 3.82
C HIS A 15 -6.17 -15.65 3.11
N GLN A 16 -6.53 -16.56 2.22
CA GLN A 16 -5.58 -17.30 1.37
C GLN A 16 -5.11 -16.41 0.21
N ASN A 17 -6.06 -15.72 -0.44
CA ASN A 17 -5.77 -14.82 -1.55
C ASN A 17 -5.39 -13.43 -1.03
N ILE A 18 -4.56 -12.74 -1.79
CA ILE A 18 -4.17 -11.35 -1.52
C ILE A 18 -4.95 -10.44 -2.48
N ASN A 19 -5.96 -9.75 -1.94
CA ASN A 19 -6.79 -8.82 -2.69
C ASN A 19 -6.46 -7.39 -2.24
N ILE A 20 -5.83 -6.63 -3.11
CA ILE A 20 -5.35 -5.27 -2.77
C ILE A 20 -6.40 -4.23 -3.16
N GLY A 21 -7.01 -3.62 -2.14
CA GLY A 21 -7.81 -2.41 -2.32
C GLY A 21 -6.90 -1.23 -2.64
N MET A 22 -7.16 -0.52 -3.71
CA MET A 22 -6.40 0.65 -4.15
C MET A 22 -7.27 1.90 -4.06
N ALA A 23 -6.96 2.82 -3.15
CA ALA A 23 -7.71 4.06 -3.00
C ALA A 23 -7.53 4.97 -4.22
N VAL A 24 -8.63 5.31 -4.89
CA VAL A 24 -8.68 6.18 -6.07
C VAL A 24 -9.52 7.41 -5.75
N ALA A 25 -8.91 8.59 -5.84
CA ALA A 25 -9.63 9.86 -5.73
C ALA A 25 -10.43 10.14 -7.01
N LEU A 26 -11.65 10.64 -6.85
CA LEU A 26 -12.55 11.05 -7.92
C LEU A 26 -12.60 12.58 -8.01
N GLU A 27 -13.13 13.10 -9.12
CA GLU A 27 -13.17 14.54 -9.40
C GLU A 27 -14.01 15.38 -8.42
N ASN A 28 -14.97 14.74 -7.73
CA ASN A 28 -15.84 15.36 -6.73
C ASN A 28 -15.30 15.27 -5.29
N ASP A 29 -13.99 15.15 -5.12
CA ASP A 29 -13.33 14.97 -3.83
C ASP A 29 -13.77 13.70 -3.05
N SER A 30 -14.51 12.80 -3.71
CA SER A 30 -14.83 11.51 -3.12
C SER A 30 -13.73 10.47 -3.38
N LEU A 31 -13.83 9.35 -2.68
CA LEU A 31 -12.88 8.25 -2.75
C LEU A 31 -13.62 6.94 -3.03
N ILE A 32 -13.08 6.12 -3.91
CA ILE A 32 -13.50 4.74 -4.12
C ILE A 32 -12.29 3.80 -4.03
N VAL A 33 -12.53 2.57 -3.60
CA VAL A 33 -11.46 1.59 -3.38
C VAL A 33 -11.68 0.37 -4.25
N PRO A 34 -11.34 0.41 -5.55
CA PRO A 34 -11.34 -0.78 -6.39
C PRO A 34 -10.30 -1.80 -5.90
N VAL A 35 -10.53 -3.07 -6.23
CA VAL A 35 -9.80 -4.21 -5.71
C VAL A 35 -9.08 -4.96 -6.83
N ILE A 36 -7.78 -5.13 -6.68
CA ILE A 36 -6.97 -6.04 -7.49
C ILE A 36 -7.08 -7.41 -6.83
N HIS A 37 -7.89 -8.28 -7.42
CA HIS A 37 -8.07 -9.64 -6.92
C HIS A 37 -6.90 -10.54 -7.28
N ARG A 38 -6.53 -11.43 -6.33
CA ARG A 38 -5.48 -12.44 -6.48
C ARG A 38 -4.17 -11.83 -6.97
N ALA A 39 -3.71 -10.80 -6.27
CA ALA A 39 -2.50 -10.06 -6.63
C ALA A 39 -1.26 -10.96 -6.62
N GLU A 40 -1.23 -12.01 -5.79
CA GLU A 40 -0.18 -13.02 -5.69
C GLU A 40 0.02 -13.87 -6.96
N GLU A 41 -1.02 -13.95 -7.82
CA GLU A 41 -0.95 -14.71 -9.07
C GLU A 41 -0.48 -13.88 -10.27
N ARG A 42 -0.26 -12.57 -10.05
CA ARG A 42 0.09 -11.63 -11.12
C ARG A 42 1.57 -11.27 -11.08
N ASN A 43 2.17 -11.17 -12.26
CA ASN A 43 3.48 -10.53 -12.37
C ASN A 43 3.35 -9.00 -12.27
N PHE A 44 4.48 -8.32 -12.17
CA PHE A 44 4.52 -6.86 -11.99
C PHE A 44 3.77 -6.09 -13.09
N LEU A 45 3.96 -6.49 -14.36
CA LEU A 45 3.29 -5.85 -15.49
C LEU A 45 1.76 -6.06 -15.44
N GLY A 46 1.32 -7.26 -15.07
CA GLY A 46 -0.09 -7.57 -14.87
C GLY A 46 -0.73 -6.75 -13.75
N LEU A 47 -0.01 -6.54 -12.64
CA LEU A 47 -0.45 -5.65 -11.55
C LEU A 47 -0.59 -4.20 -12.02
N LEU A 48 0.40 -3.67 -12.75
CA LEU A 48 0.36 -2.30 -13.28
C LEU A 48 -0.80 -2.08 -14.25
N ARG A 49 -1.03 -3.01 -15.17
CA ARG A 49 -2.14 -2.93 -16.12
C ARG A 49 -3.48 -2.95 -15.41
N ASN A 50 -3.67 -3.87 -14.48
CA ASN A 50 -4.91 -3.99 -13.72
C ASN A 50 -5.18 -2.76 -12.84
N ALA A 51 -4.16 -2.25 -12.13
CA ALA A 51 -4.27 -1.03 -11.34
C ALA A 51 -4.66 0.18 -12.21
N SER A 52 -4.02 0.34 -13.38
CA SER A 52 -4.31 1.44 -14.32
C SER A 52 -5.73 1.34 -14.87
N GLU A 53 -6.17 0.15 -15.28
CA GLU A 53 -7.52 -0.09 -15.79
C GLU A 53 -8.58 0.22 -14.73
N LEU A 54 -8.42 -0.30 -13.52
CA LEU A 54 -9.33 -0.04 -12.41
C LEU A 54 -9.40 1.45 -12.07
N ALA A 55 -8.29 2.17 -12.09
CA ALA A 55 -8.26 3.61 -11.84
C ALA A 55 -9.02 4.41 -12.92
N VAL A 56 -8.89 4.03 -14.20
CA VAL A 56 -9.63 4.65 -15.31
C VAL A 56 -11.14 4.37 -15.17
N ARG A 57 -11.51 3.12 -14.89
CA ARG A 57 -12.91 2.73 -14.70
C ARG A 57 -13.52 3.41 -13.47
N ALA A 58 -12.76 3.57 -12.39
CA ALA A 58 -13.18 4.30 -11.20
C ALA A 58 -13.55 5.74 -11.54
N ARG A 59 -12.65 6.49 -12.21
CA ARG A 59 -12.90 7.90 -12.58
C ARG A 59 -14.02 8.07 -13.59
N SER A 60 -14.25 7.08 -14.44
CA SER A 60 -15.37 7.12 -15.42
C SER A 60 -16.69 6.56 -14.92
N GLY A 61 -16.78 6.17 -13.62
CA GLY A 61 -17.98 5.60 -13.02
C GLY A 61 -18.39 4.23 -13.59
N LYS A 62 -17.44 3.45 -14.10
CA LYS A 62 -17.68 2.16 -14.78
C LYS A 62 -17.22 0.94 -13.96
N LEU A 63 -17.07 1.09 -12.65
CA LEU A 63 -16.79 -0.05 -11.79
C LEU A 63 -18.06 -0.87 -11.54
N SER A 64 -17.92 -2.19 -11.53
CA SER A 64 -18.96 -3.10 -11.10
C SER A 64 -18.91 -3.29 -9.57
N PRO A 65 -19.98 -3.82 -8.94
CA PRO A 65 -19.95 -4.13 -7.51
C PRO A 65 -18.83 -5.09 -7.11
N GLU A 66 -18.46 -6.02 -7.98
CA GLU A 66 -17.37 -6.97 -7.75
C GLU A 66 -16.00 -6.28 -7.72
N ASP A 67 -15.84 -5.18 -8.46
CA ASP A 67 -14.59 -4.42 -8.50
C ASP A 67 -14.25 -3.71 -7.19
N ILE A 68 -15.22 -3.52 -6.29
CA ILE A 68 -15.07 -2.75 -5.05
C ILE A 68 -15.22 -3.58 -3.77
N GLN A 69 -15.38 -4.88 -3.90
CA GLN A 69 -15.60 -5.78 -2.77
C GLN A 69 -14.43 -6.76 -2.59
N GLY A 70 -14.31 -7.32 -1.39
CA GLY A 70 -13.41 -8.44 -1.12
C GLY A 70 -11.93 -8.06 -0.98
N SER A 71 -11.59 -6.79 -0.73
CA SER A 71 -10.22 -6.42 -0.38
C SER A 71 -9.79 -7.08 0.93
N THR A 72 -8.52 -7.48 1.01
CA THR A 72 -7.92 -8.06 2.22
C THR A 72 -6.83 -7.20 2.82
N PHE A 73 -6.33 -6.24 2.06
CA PHE A 73 -5.39 -5.20 2.45
C PHE A 73 -5.61 -3.97 1.57
N THR A 74 -5.44 -2.77 2.11
CA THR A 74 -5.66 -1.54 1.34
C THR A 74 -4.39 -0.71 1.21
N LEU A 75 -4.21 -0.11 0.04
CA LEU A 75 -3.15 0.83 -0.29
C LEU A 75 -3.74 2.21 -0.61
N THR A 76 -3.17 3.27 -0.05
CA THR A 76 -3.55 4.65 -0.35
C THR A 76 -2.33 5.54 -0.56
N ASN A 77 -2.47 6.58 -1.38
CA ASN A 77 -1.37 7.49 -1.71
C ASN A 77 -1.80 8.96 -1.59
N PRO A 78 -1.86 9.55 -0.39
CA PRO A 78 -2.08 10.98 -0.23
C PRO A 78 -0.89 11.84 -0.70
N GLY A 79 0.25 11.22 -0.96
CA GLY A 79 1.44 11.90 -1.47
C GLY A 79 1.23 12.56 -2.84
N VAL A 80 0.28 12.10 -3.65
CA VAL A 80 -0.10 12.74 -4.93
C VAL A 80 -0.69 14.14 -4.72
N PHE A 81 -1.21 14.43 -3.52
CA PHE A 81 -1.69 15.75 -3.11
C PHE A 81 -0.66 16.56 -2.32
N GLY A 82 0.60 16.11 -2.28
CA GLY A 82 1.70 16.79 -1.60
C GLY A 82 1.88 16.46 -0.11
N SER A 83 1.06 15.58 0.45
CA SER A 83 1.19 15.17 1.85
C SER A 83 2.48 14.38 2.08
N SER A 84 3.31 14.82 3.02
CA SER A 84 4.56 14.10 3.38
C SER A 84 4.30 12.75 4.04
N PHE A 85 3.22 12.62 4.77
CA PHE A 85 2.70 11.37 5.33
C PHE A 85 1.19 11.50 5.56
N GLY A 86 0.49 10.37 5.67
CA GLY A 86 -0.92 10.35 6.00
C GLY A 86 -1.23 9.18 6.93
N MET A 87 -2.15 9.40 7.88
CA MET A 87 -2.71 8.33 8.70
C MET A 87 -4.09 7.99 8.14
N ALA A 88 -4.14 6.92 7.37
CA ALA A 88 -5.37 6.49 6.74
C ALA A 88 -6.25 5.70 7.71
N ILE A 89 -7.56 5.85 7.56
CA ILE A 89 -8.55 5.02 8.26
C ILE A 89 -8.61 3.66 7.56
N ILE A 90 -8.62 2.60 8.35
CA ILE A 90 -8.67 1.22 7.83
C ILE A 90 -9.99 1.01 7.09
N ASN A 91 -9.89 0.49 5.86
CA ASN A 91 -11.04 0.09 5.07
C ASN A 91 -11.58 -1.25 5.57
N GLN A 92 -12.64 -1.23 6.37
CA GLN A 92 -13.25 -2.44 6.92
C GLN A 92 -13.70 -3.41 5.81
N PRO A 93 -13.56 -4.74 5.98
CA PRO A 93 -13.10 -5.45 7.17
C PRO A 93 -11.59 -5.74 7.23
N ASN A 94 -10.76 -5.05 6.43
CA ASN A 94 -9.31 -5.20 6.49
C ASN A 94 -8.80 -4.88 7.90
N VAL A 95 -7.67 -5.45 8.28
CA VAL A 95 -7.00 -5.16 9.55
C VAL A 95 -5.86 -4.15 9.42
N ALA A 96 -5.52 -3.78 8.20
CA ALA A 96 -4.44 -2.83 7.95
C ALA A 96 -4.62 -2.07 6.63
N ILE A 97 -3.99 -0.88 6.59
CA ILE A 97 -3.88 -0.02 5.43
C ILE A 97 -2.47 0.58 5.37
N LEU A 98 -1.83 0.51 4.19
CA LEU A 98 -0.57 1.15 3.93
C LEU A 98 -0.80 2.49 3.23
N SER A 99 -0.19 3.55 3.75
CA SER A 99 -0.23 4.88 3.14
C SER A 99 1.18 5.32 2.73
N THR A 100 1.29 5.92 1.54
CA THR A 100 2.55 6.46 1.02
C THR A 100 2.50 7.99 1.00
N GLY A 101 3.60 8.63 1.42
CA GLY A 101 3.73 10.09 1.34
C GLY A 101 4.28 10.56 -0.01
N ALA A 102 4.37 11.87 -0.17
CA ALA A 102 4.99 12.50 -1.33
C ALA A 102 6.47 12.13 -1.44
N ILE A 103 6.92 11.92 -2.68
CA ILE A 103 8.34 11.72 -2.97
C ILE A 103 9.02 13.09 -2.98
N SER A 104 10.05 13.25 -2.13
CA SER A 104 10.82 14.49 -2.04
C SER A 104 12.31 14.21 -1.95
N LYS A 105 13.13 15.13 -2.49
CA LYS A 105 14.60 15.06 -2.33
C LYS A 105 14.99 15.55 -0.93
N LYS A 106 15.74 14.70 -0.22
CA LYS A 106 16.26 15.04 1.12
C LYS A 106 17.73 14.66 1.22
N PRO A 107 18.52 15.43 2.02
CA PRO A 107 19.85 14.99 2.41
C PRO A 107 19.73 13.80 3.35
N ILE A 108 20.46 12.74 3.06
CA ILE A 108 20.59 11.57 3.95
C ILE A 108 22.06 11.35 4.26
N VAL A 109 22.34 10.98 5.50
CA VAL A 109 23.70 10.56 5.89
C VAL A 109 23.86 9.08 5.54
N LYS A 110 25.00 8.74 4.96
CA LYS A 110 25.39 7.36 4.69
C LYS A 110 26.81 7.16 5.22
N GLU A 111 27.01 6.13 6.03
CA GLU A 111 28.31 5.68 6.46
C GLU A 111 29.10 5.15 5.26
N THR A 112 30.36 5.57 5.12
CA THR A 112 31.29 5.11 4.10
C THR A 112 32.61 4.71 4.77
N ASP A 113 33.48 4.03 4.05
CA ASP A 113 34.82 3.64 4.54
C ASP A 113 35.69 4.84 4.94
N PHE A 114 35.32 6.05 4.50
CA PHE A 114 36.03 7.31 4.81
C PHE A 114 35.27 8.19 5.83
N GLY A 115 34.24 7.66 6.48
CA GLY A 115 33.37 8.37 7.42
C GLY A 115 32.00 8.68 6.82
N ASP A 116 31.22 9.50 7.53
CA ASP A 116 29.86 9.87 7.12
C ASP A 116 29.88 10.82 5.95
N ALA A 117 29.06 10.55 4.95
CA ALA A 117 28.84 11.42 3.79
C ALA A 117 27.35 11.76 3.61
N ILE A 118 27.08 12.97 3.12
CA ILE A 118 25.72 13.45 2.84
C ILE A 118 25.40 13.20 1.36
N PHE A 119 24.32 12.50 1.10
CA PHE A 119 23.81 12.26 -0.25
C PHE A 119 22.40 12.82 -0.40
N ILE A 120 22.10 13.38 -1.56
CA ILE A 120 20.73 13.76 -1.91
C ILE A 120 20.04 12.51 -2.48
N ARG A 121 18.92 12.11 -1.87
CA ARG A 121 18.10 10.98 -2.29
C ARG A 121 16.62 11.35 -2.38
N SER A 122 15.92 10.71 -3.30
CA SER A 122 14.45 10.73 -3.29
C SER A 122 13.96 9.83 -2.16
N THR A 123 13.18 10.41 -1.28
CA THR A 123 12.64 9.73 -0.09
C THR A 123 11.13 9.78 -0.09
N MET A 124 10.51 8.76 0.45
CA MET A 124 9.07 8.67 0.66
C MET A 124 8.80 8.08 2.03
N ASN A 125 7.85 8.66 2.77
CA ASN A 125 7.41 8.07 4.01
C ASN A 125 6.37 6.97 3.75
N LEU A 126 6.43 5.91 4.55
CA LEU A 126 5.44 4.85 4.60
C LEU A 126 4.80 4.86 5.98
N THR A 127 3.48 4.84 6.04
CA THR A 127 2.72 4.70 7.29
C THR A 127 1.78 3.51 7.20
N LEU A 128 1.66 2.77 8.29
CA LEU A 128 0.79 1.62 8.42
C LEU A 128 -0.25 1.89 9.51
N GLY A 129 -1.52 2.00 9.10
CA GLY A 129 -2.65 1.90 10.02
C GLY A 129 -2.99 0.43 10.22
N TYR A 130 -3.20 0.00 11.46
CA TYR A 130 -3.56 -1.39 11.74
C TYR A 130 -4.46 -1.52 12.97
N ASP A 131 -5.24 -2.59 13.01
CA ASP A 131 -6.09 -2.94 14.14
C ASP A 131 -5.22 -3.50 15.28
N HIS A 132 -5.05 -2.69 16.33
CA HIS A 132 -4.17 -3.03 17.45
C HIS A 132 -4.72 -4.15 18.35
N ARG A 133 -5.96 -4.57 18.14
CA ARG A 133 -6.53 -5.73 18.85
C ARG A 133 -5.82 -7.02 18.44
N ILE A 134 -5.29 -7.09 17.20
CA ILE A 134 -4.67 -8.30 16.63
C ILE A 134 -3.25 -8.09 16.12
N ILE A 135 -2.86 -6.88 15.75
CA ILE A 135 -1.52 -6.53 15.28
C ILE A 135 -0.83 -5.68 16.34
N ASN A 136 0.28 -6.14 16.88
CA ASN A 136 1.10 -5.35 17.79
C ASN A 136 2.15 -4.51 17.04
N GLY A 137 2.72 -3.52 17.76
CA GLY A 137 3.68 -2.58 17.19
C GLY A 137 4.91 -3.25 16.58
N ALA A 138 5.42 -4.31 17.19
CA ALA A 138 6.57 -5.05 16.68
C ALA A 138 6.27 -5.74 15.34
N TYR A 139 5.07 -6.31 15.18
CA TYR A 139 4.65 -6.95 13.93
C TYR A 139 4.47 -5.90 12.82
N GLY A 140 3.75 -4.80 13.11
CA GLY A 140 3.55 -3.70 12.16
C GLY A 140 4.87 -3.08 11.70
N SER A 141 5.80 -2.84 12.64
CA SER A 141 7.13 -2.30 12.31
C SER A 141 7.94 -3.26 11.43
N ARG A 142 7.94 -4.57 11.73
CA ARG A 142 8.62 -5.57 10.89
C ARG A 142 8.03 -5.63 9.47
N PHE A 143 6.72 -5.49 9.35
CA PHE A 143 6.08 -5.42 8.03
C PHE A 143 6.56 -4.21 7.23
N LEU A 144 6.56 -3.00 7.83
CA LEU A 144 7.08 -1.79 7.17
C LEU A 144 8.55 -1.94 6.76
N VAL A 145 9.38 -2.50 7.63
CA VAL A 145 10.80 -2.77 7.31
C VAL A 145 10.93 -3.73 6.13
N SER A 146 10.08 -4.74 6.04
CA SER A 146 10.07 -5.68 4.90
C SER A 146 9.68 -4.99 3.60
N VAL A 147 8.63 -4.16 3.63
CA VAL A 147 8.20 -3.36 2.46
C VAL A 147 9.30 -2.39 2.03
N LYS A 148 9.90 -1.67 2.98
CA LYS A 148 11.04 -0.77 2.74
C LYS A 148 12.18 -1.50 2.03
N LYS A 149 12.66 -2.62 2.59
CA LYS A 149 13.74 -3.41 2.02
C LYS A 149 13.43 -3.88 0.60
N TYR A 150 12.19 -4.29 0.35
CA TYR A 150 11.77 -4.72 -0.98
C TYR A 150 11.80 -3.57 -1.99
N LEU A 151 11.31 -2.39 -1.61
CA LEU A 151 11.30 -1.19 -2.47
C LEU A 151 12.72 -0.68 -2.74
N GLU A 152 13.58 -0.64 -1.73
CA GLU A 152 14.97 -0.17 -1.86
C GLU A 152 15.84 -1.10 -2.74
N ASN A 153 15.50 -2.40 -2.79
CA ASN A 153 16.20 -3.40 -3.60
C ASN A 153 15.43 -3.79 -4.89
N PHE A 154 14.37 -3.04 -5.23
CA PHE A 154 13.55 -3.35 -6.38
C PHE A 154 14.33 -3.09 -7.68
N ASN A 155 14.50 -4.14 -8.49
CA ASN A 155 15.05 -4.04 -9.83
C ASN A 155 13.93 -4.32 -10.85
N SER A 156 13.54 -3.29 -11.61
CA SER A 156 12.51 -3.39 -12.63
C SER A 156 12.90 -4.30 -13.80
N GLU A 157 14.20 -4.41 -14.11
CA GLU A 157 14.71 -5.21 -15.25
C GLU A 157 14.48 -6.72 -15.05
N ASN A 158 14.42 -7.18 -13.81
CA ASN A 158 14.26 -8.60 -13.48
C ASN A 158 12.79 -9.03 -13.27
N LYS A 159 11.80 -8.14 -13.50
CA LYS A 159 10.39 -8.40 -13.14
C LYS A 159 9.38 -8.04 -14.24
N ILE A 160 9.86 -7.76 -15.44
CA ILE A 160 9.04 -7.53 -16.63
C ILE A 160 8.82 -8.83 -17.37
#